data_9490f582d748365cb9a17f9da2bf04f9
#
_entry.id   9490f582d748365cb9a17f9da2bf04f9
#
_cell.length_a   1.000
_cell.length_b   1.000
_cell.length_c   1.000
_cell.angle_alpha   90.00
_cell.angle_beta   90.00
_cell.angle_gamma   90.00
#
_symmetry.space_group_name_H-M   'P 1'
#
loop_
_entity.id
_entity.type
_entity.pdbx_description
1 polymer ?
#
loop_
_entity_poly.entity_id
_entity_poly.type
_entity_poly.pdbx_seq_one_letter_code
_entity_poly.pdbx_strand_id
1 'polypeptide(L)'
;YEICACLVGSEMCIRDRARTAADTIELIRIIDSLYNTIIDPDFEKDHGTLEQVMAVTLEELTEYDWEDFLTEELYEEALESYIEQMTNKITDMEDTAVTEEMEKQRQTKHKITILTEEELEKAYTYVELNFGKTYLTPAEEKRMNYLMCRELHRDCSLYFTEGILKNPVKRNYQYEYAVRLKNKNIWLYHDKHRIVKQNIASLTDLLRKTLVLKSETQEVLSDRGTIIPSRLWRVGRSSEANLFKRELKSDASDFVVDVLIDASGSQMSRQGDVALQAYIISEALSNVNLPHRVMSFCTFWDYTILHRFREYDDPQSANENIFNYVTSSNNRDGLAIKTAGYGLLQRSEEKKILIVLSDGKPYDVIVNRPHAKNPEPYMGKYAINDTATEVRHLRNLGVSVLGVFAGEEKDLSTEKKIFGKDFAYIRDISNFSRIVGRYLIKQLDSDE
;
A
#
# COMPACT_ATOMS: atom_id res chain seq x y z
N TYR A 1 -10.52 -18.02 -55.03
CA TYR A 1 -9.17 -18.64 -54.97
C TYR A 1 -8.05 -17.62 -55.18
N GLU A 2 -8.28 -16.50 -55.87
CA GLU A 2 -7.25 -15.46 -56.13
C GLU A 2 -7.00 -14.52 -54.93
N ILE A 3 -7.99 -14.34 -54.08
CA ILE A 3 -7.87 -13.46 -52.89
C ILE A 3 -6.92 -14.05 -51.84
N CYS A 4 -6.84 -15.37 -51.68
CA CYS A 4 -5.95 -16.03 -50.74
C CYS A 4 -4.47 -15.97 -51.16
N ALA A 5 -4.16 -15.93 -52.43
CA ALA A 5 -2.77 -15.91 -52.93
C ALA A 5 -2.08 -14.55 -52.70
N CYS A 6 -2.84 -13.43 -52.79
CA CYS A 6 -2.33 -12.09 -52.50
C CYS A 6 -2.09 -11.84 -51.02
N LEU A 7 -2.97 -12.36 -50.14
CA LEU A 7 -2.82 -12.21 -48.67
C LEU A 7 -1.61 -13.01 -48.12
N VAL A 8 -1.46 -14.27 -48.59
CA VAL A 8 -0.33 -15.12 -48.14
C VAL A 8 1.03 -14.57 -48.61
N GLY A 9 1.10 -13.98 -49.82
CA GLY A 9 2.29 -13.33 -50.34
C GLY A 9 2.71 -12.09 -49.57
N SER A 10 1.75 -11.27 -49.12
CA SER A 10 1.99 -10.07 -48.33
C SER A 10 2.41 -10.40 -46.87
N GLU A 11 1.79 -11.37 -46.23
CA GLU A 11 2.15 -11.80 -44.89
C GLU A 11 3.60 -12.39 -44.82
N MET A 12 3.99 -13.18 -45.79
CA MET A 12 5.40 -13.69 -45.86
C MET A 12 6.39 -12.55 -46.06
N CYS A 13 6.14 -11.60 -46.92
CA CYS A 13 7.01 -10.46 -47.15
C CYS A 13 7.13 -9.56 -45.91
N ILE A 14 6.06 -9.37 -45.15
CA ILE A 14 6.04 -8.55 -43.93
C ILE A 14 6.79 -9.25 -42.82
N ARG A 15 6.57 -10.54 -42.60
CA ARG A 15 7.30 -11.34 -41.61
C ARG A 15 8.80 -11.39 -41.89
N ASP A 16 9.20 -11.47 -43.13
CA ASP A 16 10.61 -11.50 -43.51
C ASP A 16 11.25 -10.10 -43.34
N ARG A 17 10.57 -9.01 -43.63
CA ARG A 17 10.99 -7.66 -43.32
C ARG A 17 11.11 -7.41 -41.80
N ALA A 18 10.15 -7.85 -41.01
CA ALA A 18 10.19 -7.71 -39.56
C ALA A 18 11.38 -8.48 -38.93
N ARG A 19 11.78 -9.61 -39.53
CA ARG A 19 12.97 -10.37 -39.10
C ARG A 19 14.32 -9.74 -39.51
N THR A 20 14.30 -8.88 -40.51
CA THR A 20 15.50 -8.20 -41.03
C THR A 20 15.58 -6.74 -40.60
N ALA A 21 14.60 -6.25 -39.81
CA ALA A 21 14.61 -4.91 -39.30
C ALA A 21 15.88 -4.62 -38.50
N ALA A 22 16.54 -3.51 -38.81
CA ALA A 22 17.81 -3.13 -38.22
C ALA A 22 17.67 -2.49 -36.84
N ASP A 23 16.52 -1.85 -36.58
CA ASP A 23 16.21 -1.19 -35.32
C ASP A 23 14.72 -1.26 -34.98
N THR A 24 14.40 -0.83 -33.74
CA THR A 24 13.04 -0.84 -33.20
C THR A 24 12.10 0.09 -33.99
N ILE A 25 12.61 1.21 -34.50
CA ILE A 25 11.83 2.20 -35.26
C ILE A 25 11.40 1.62 -36.61
N GLU A 26 12.29 0.89 -37.28
CA GLU A 26 11.98 0.21 -38.53
C GLU A 26 10.93 -0.90 -38.30
N LEU A 27 11.01 -1.62 -37.18
CA LEU A 27 10.02 -2.61 -36.81
C LEU A 27 8.65 -1.99 -36.57
N ILE A 28 8.57 -0.84 -35.86
CA ILE A 28 7.33 -0.11 -35.63
C ILE A 28 6.71 0.33 -36.94
N ARG A 29 7.51 0.86 -37.88
CA ARG A 29 7.00 1.26 -39.21
C ARG A 29 6.44 0.10 -40.01
N ILE A 30 7.03 -1.07 -39.89
CA ILE A 30 6.55 -2.29 -40.56
C ILE A 30 5.20 -2.73 -39.95
N ILE A 31 5.07 -2.66 -38.61
CA ILE A 31 3.84 -2.99 -37.89
C ILE A 31 2.74 -2.01 -38.24
N ASP A 32 3.04 -0.71 -38.23
CA ASP A 32 2.09 0.35 -38.61
C ASP A 32 1.56 0.19 -40.03
N SER A 33 2.46 -0.04 -41.00
CA SER A 33 2.10 -0.33 -42.38
C SER A 33 1.21 -1.58 -42.51
N LEU A 34 1.47 -2.61 -41.71
CA LEU A 34 0.67 -3.83 -41.70
C LEU A 34 -0.71 -3.58 -41.12
N TYR A 35 -0.77 -2.83 -40.00
CA TYR A 35 -2.02 -2.52 -39.33
C TYR A 35 -2.95 -1.72 -40.25
N ASN A 36 -2.44 -0.65 -40.83
CA ASN A 36 -3.18 0.22 -41.77
C ASN A 36 -3.56 -0.45 -43.10
N THR A 37 -2.85 -1.53 -43.49
CA THR A 37 -3.17 -2.20 -44.75
C THR A 37 -4.14 -3.37 -44.57
N ILE A 38 -4.05 -4.11 -43.43
CA ILE A 38 -4.77 -5.39 -43.28
C ILE A 38 -5.83 -5.35 -42.21
N ILE A 39 -5.55 -4.67 -41.05
CA ILE A 39 -6.42 -4.74 -39.88
C ILE A 39 -7.45 -3.63 -39.92
N ASP A 40 -7.01 -2.37 -40.04
CA ASP A 40 -7.88 -1.21 -40.09
C ASP A 40 -7.34 -0.15 -41.06
N PRO A 41 -7.89 -0.12 -42.31
CA PRO A 41 -7.45 0.86 -43.32
C PRO A 41 -7.77 2.33 -42.99
N ASP A 42 -8.67 2.58 -42.06
CA ASP A 42 -9.04 3.92 -41.63
C ASP A 42 -8.33 4.37 -40.35
N PHE A 43 -7.53 3.50 -39.73
CA PHE A 43 -6.82 3.76 -38.47
C PHE A 43 -6.00 5.06 -38.50
N GLU A 44 -5.26 5.31 -39.57
CA GLU A 44 -4.45 6.51 -39.75
C GLU A 44 -5.29 7.82 -39.82
N LYS A 45 -6.54 7.74 -40.27
CA LYS A 45 -7.46 8.87 -40.31
C LYS A 45 -8.04 9.20 -38.96
N ASP A 46 -8.31 8.17 -38.16
CA ASP A 46 -8.96 8.33 -36.85
C ASP A 46 -7.98 8.60 -35.74
N HIS A 47 -6.74 8.10 -35.84
CA HIS A 47 -5.72 8.16 -34.79
C HIS A 47 -4.45 8.93 -35.16
N GLY A 48 -4.32 9.43 -36.39
CA GLY A 48 -3.17 10.17 -36.88
C GLY A 48 -2.05 9.26 -37.41
N THR A 49 -1.04 9.89 -38.03
CA THR A 49 0.10 9.18 -38.63
C THR A 49 1.17 8.84 -37.60
N LEU A 50 1.91 7.74 -37.82
CA LEU A 50 3.04 7.36 -36.97
C LEU A 50 4.06 8.48 -36.80
N GLU A 51 4.30 9.29 -37.83
CA GLU A 51 5.22 10.43 -37.79
C GLU A 51 4.74 11.52 -36.83
N GLN A 52 3.43 11.76 -36.75
CA GLN A 52 2.83 12.71 -35.80
C GLN A 52 2.99 12.19 -34.37
N VAL A 53 2.77 10.90 -34.14
CA VAL A 53 2.95 10.28 -32.82
C VAL A 53 4.41 10.31 -32.37
N MET A 54 5.35 10.06 -33.30
CA MET A 54 6.80 10.10 -32.99
C MET A 54 7.34 11.53 -32.79
N ALA A 55 6.66 12.55 -33.29
CA ALA A 55 7.03 13.95 -33.12
C ALA A 55 6.50 14.58 -31.82
N VAL A 56 5.60 13.88 -31.10
CA VAL A 56 5.00 14.38 -29.86
C VAL A 56 6.06 14.44 -28.75
N THR A 57 6.17 15.60 -28.11
CA THR A 57 7.07 15.79 -26.99
C THR A 57 6.45 15.30 -25.68
N LEU A 58 7.28 15.00 -24.68
CA LEU A 58 6.81 14.57 -23.35
C LEU A 58 5.85 15.57 -22.69
N GLU A 59 5.97 16.87 -23.03
CA GLU A 59 5.08 17.93 -22.53
C GLU A 59 3.71 17.88 -23.20
N GLU A 60 3.66 17.57 -24.49
CA GLU A 60 2.41 17.36 -25.22
C GLU A 60 1.72 16.05 -24.86
N LEU A 61 2.47 15.01 -24.47
CA LEU A 61 1.94 13.75 -23.96
C LEU A 61 1.10 13.92 -22.70
N THR A 62 1.34 14.96 -21.91
CA THR A 62 0.55 15.25 -20.69
C THR A 62 -0.80 15.91 -21.00
N GLU A 63 -1.00 16.44 -22.22
CA GLU A 63 -2.23 17.12 -22.65
C GLU A 63 -3.16 16.21 -23.47
N TYR A 64 -2.67 15.07 -23.96
CA TYR A 64 -3.45 14.12 -24.77
C TYR A 64 -4.32 13.18 -23.91
N ASP A 65 -5.51 12.93 -24.41
CA ASP A 65 -6.47 11.97 -23.82
C ASP A 65 -6.11 10.54 -24.28
N TRP A 66 -5.28 9.87 -23.47
CA TRP A 66 -4.72 8.55 -23.78
C TRP A 66 -5.68 7.39 -23.43
N GLU A 67 -6.99 7.61 -23.54
CA GLU A 67 -7.98 6.64 -23.08
C GLU A 67 -7.83 5.23 -23.69
N ASP A 68 -7.28 5.09 -24.89
CA ASP A 68 -7.28 3.82 -25.61
C ASP A 68 -5.91 3.10 -25.71
N PHE A 69 -4.78 3.72 -25.37
CA PHE A 69 -3.47 3.21 -25.77
C PHE A 69 -2.55 2.69 -24.68
N LEU A 70 -2.78 2.98 -23.40
CA LEU A 70 -1.86 2.55 -22.35
C LEU A 70 -2.47 1.43 -21.52
N THR A 71 -2.00 0.21 -21.75
CA THR A 71 -2.09 -0.87 -20.76
C THR A 71 -1.27 -0.47 -19.52
N GLU A 72 -1.68 -0.97 -18.35
CA GLU A 72 -0.97 -0.75 -17.07
C GLU A 72 0.54 -0.99 -17.19
N GLU A 73 0.96 -2.00 -17.97
CA GLU A 73 2.38 -2.36 -18.21
C GLU A 73 3.16 -1.27 -18.96
N LEU A 74 2.59 -0.67 -20.00
CA LEU A 74 3.26 0.40 -20.76
C LEU A 74 3.44 1.68 -19.96
N TYR A 75 2.56 1.95 -19.00
CA TYR A 75 2.69 3.09 -18.11
C TYR A 75 3.83 2.88 -17.10
N GLU A 76 3.96 1.69 -16.53
CA GLU A 76 5.07 1.37 -15.62
C GLU A 76 6.41 1.38 -16.35
N GLU A 77 6.49 0.80 -17.55
CA GLU A 77 7.70 0.86 -18.37
C GLU A 77 8.06 2.31 -18.77
N ALA A 78 7.07 3.15 -19.09
CA ALA A 78 7.31 4.56 -19.38
C ALA A 78 7.75 5.34 -18.15
N LEU A 79 7.18 5.06 -16.98
CA LEU A 79 7.57 5.66 -15.71
C LEU A 79 8.97 5.20 -15.28
N GLU A 80 9.27 3.92 -15.40
CA GLU A 80 10.61 3.37 -15.13
C GLU A 80 11.65 3.94 -16.09
N SER A 81 11.35 4.04 -17.39
CA SER A 81 12.26 4.64 -18.38
C SER A 81 12.47 6.15 -18.15
N TYR A 82 11.45 6.87 -17.71
CA TYR A 82 11.57 8.28 -17.34
C TYR A 82 12.43 8.46 -16.08
N ILE A 83 12.22 7.63 -15.06
CA ILE A 83 13.05 7.59 -13.85
C ILE A 83 14.50 7.22 -14.22
N GLU A 84 14.69 6.27 -15.13
CA GLU A 84 16.01 5.84 -15.62
C GLU A 84 16.71 6.94 -16.43
N GLN A 85 16.00 7.68 -17.27
CA GLN A 85 16.54 8.83 -18.00
C GLN A 85 16.93 9.98 -17.08
N MET A 86 16.12 10.28 -16.08
CA MET A 86 16.44 11.27 -15.04
C MET A 86 17.68 10.83 -14.26
N THR A 87 17.78 9.56 -13.88
CA THR A 87 18.92 8.98 -13.18
C THR A 87 20.18 8.99 -14.05
N ASN A 88 20.07 8.71 -15.34
CA ASN A 88 21.21 8.69 -16.28
C ASN A 88 21.75 10.10 -16.55
N LYS A 89 20.89 11.14 -16.64
CA LYS A 89 21.34 12.53 -16.79
C LYS A 89 22.16 13.03 -15.59
N ILE A 90 21.90 12.49 -14.40
CA ILE A 90 22.65 12.83 -13.19
C ILE A 90 24.01 12.13 -13.15
N THR A 91 24.11 10.92 -13.69
CA THR A 91 25.35 10.14 -13.72
C THR A 91 26.37 10.69 -14.74
N ASP A 92 25.91 11.25 -15.85
CA ASP A 92 26.79 11.78 -16.91
C ASP A 92 27.54 13.08 -16.50
N MET A 93 27.14 13.73 -15.41
CA MET A 93 27.83 14.92 -14.89
C MET A 93 29.07 14.62 -14.03
N GLU A 94 29.26 13.38 -13.57
CA GLU A 94 30.37 12.99 -12.68
C GLU A 94 31.48 12.14 -13.34
N ASP A 95 31.37 11.74 -14.62
CA ASP A 95 32.30 10.79 -15.27
C ASP A 95 33.57 11.41 -15.85
N THR A 96 34.33 12.16 -15.05
CA THR A 96 35.69 12.59 -15.50
C THR A 96 36.85 11.84 -14.84
N ALA A 97 36.64 10.88 -13.96
CA ALA A 97 37.75 10.10 -13.38
C ALA A 97 37.34 8.75 -12.78
N VAL A 98 37.13 7.71 -13.59
CA VAL A 98 36.98 6.35 -13.04
C VAL A 98 37.66 5.30 -13.93
N THR A 99 38.51 4.45 -13.35
CA THR A 99 39.28 3.38 -14.00
C THR A 99 38.43 2.14 -14.33
N GLU A 100 38.80 1.42 -15.44
CA GLU A 100 38.12 0.25 -16.01
C GLU A 100 37.84 -0.93 -15.02
N GLU A 101 38.52 -0.98 -13.89
CA GLU A 101 38.29 -2.03 -12.87
C GLU A 101 37.01 -1.78 -12.04
N MET A 102 36.52 -0.55 -11.95
CA MET A 102 35.26 -0.22 -11.29
C MET A 102 34.04 -0.50 -12.18
N GLU A 103 34.17 -0.52 -13.50
CA GLU A 103 33.04 -0.79 -14.40
C GLU A 103 32.55 -2.25 -14.31
N LYS A 104 33.45 -3.21 -14.10
CA LYS A 104 33.06 -4.63 -13.92
C LYS A 104 32.38 -4.92 -12.58
N GLN A 105 32.63 -4.11 -11.56
CA GLN A 105 31.88 -4.18 -10.28
C GLN A 105 30.56 -3.40 -10.31
N ARG A 106 30.36 -2.50 -11.26
CA ARG A 106 29.11 -1.70 -11.42
C ARG A 106 27.95 -2.51 -12.00
N GLN A 107 28.18 -3.59 -12.75
CA GLN A 107 27.11 -4.43 -13.32
C GLN A 107 26.29 -5.20 -12.28
N THR A 108 26.70 -5.19 -11.00
CA THR A 108 25.98 -5.85 -9.89
C THR A 108 25.63 -4.90 -8.74
N LYS A 109 25.97 -3.60 -8.84
CA LYS A 109 25.61 -2.62 -7.79
C LYS A 109 24.45 -1.78 -8.27
N HIS A 110 23.34 -1.84 -7.54
CA HIS A 110 22.21 -0.95 -7.74
C HIS A 110 22.68 0.51 -7.69
N LYS A 111 22.22 1.30 -8.65
CA LYS A 111 22.58 2.72 -8.76
C LYS A 111 22.13 3.48 -7.52
N ILE A 112 23.03 4.20 -6.91
CA ILE A 112 22.75 5.12 -5.82
C ILE A 112 22.61 6.50 -6.48
N THR A 113 21.45 7.11 -6.36
CA THR A 113 21.18 8.45 -6.90
C THR A 113 21.38 9.48 -5.80
N ILE A 114 22.24 10.47 -6.02
CA ILE A 114 22.42 11.62 -5.11
C ILE A 114 21.56 12.76 -5.66
N LEU A 115 20.61 13.24 -4.87
CA LEU A 115 19.72 14.33 -5.26
C LEU A 115 20.26 15.68 -4.79
N THR A 116 20.18 16.66 -5.67
CA THR A 116 20.40 18.07 -5.34
C THR A 116 19.15 18.68 -4.68
N GLU A 117 19.29 19.87 -4.05
CA GLU A 117 18.13 20.56 -3.45
C GLU A 117 17.03 20.90 -4.47
N GLU A 118 17.42 21.27 -5.69
CA GLU A 118 16.46 21.55 -6.79
C GLU A 118 15.71 20.31 -7.24
N GLU A 119 16.37 19.16 -7.24
CA GLU A 119 15.74 17.86 -7.57
C GLU A 119 14.82 17.39 -6.46
N LEU A 120 15.13 17.67 -5.20
CA LEU A 120 14.25 17.41 -4.07
C LEU A 120 12.94 18.22 -4.17
N GLU A 121 13.01 19.51 -4.58
CA GLU A 121 11.82 20.33 -4.81
C GLU A 121 10.97 19.79 -5.98
N LYS A 122 11.62 19.35 -7.05
CA LYS A 122 10.94 18.70 -8.18
C LYS A 122 10.29 17.39 -7.77
N ALA A 123 10.99 16.56 -6.98
CA ALA A 123 10.46 15.33 -6.43
C ALA A 123 9.24 15.58 -5.53
N TYR A 124 9.30 16.59 -4.66
CA TYR A 124 8.16 16.99 -3.83
C TYR A 124 6.96 17.41 -4.67
N THR A 125 7.19 18.28 -5.66
CA THR A 125 6.13 18.72 -6.57
C THR A 125 5.53 17.54 -7.36
N TYR A 126 6.35 16.61 -7.79
CA TYR A 126 5.90 15.40 -8.48
C TYR A 126 5.04 14.51 -7.56
N VAL A 127 5.48 14.29 -6.32
CA VAL A 127 4.71 13.54 -5.32
C VAL A 127 3.36 14.23 -5.07
N GLU A 128 3.34 15.55 -4.90
CA GLU A 128 2.11 16.30 -4.69
C GLU A 128 1.15 16.22 -5.88
N LEU A 129 1.68 16.26 -7.12
CA LEU A 129 0.90 16.14 -8.36
C LEU A 129 0.28 14.74 -8.54
N ASN A 130 0.99 13.69 -8.15
CA ASN A 130 0.58 12.31 -8.43
C ASN A 130 -0.16 11.63 -7.27
N PHE A 131 0.07 12.06 -6.03
CA PHE A 131 -0.56 11.48 -4.85
C PHE A 131 -1.55 12.43 -4.17
N GLY A 132 -1.65 13.68 -4.65
CA GLY A 132 -2.51 14.71 -4.07
C GLY A 132 -1.88 15.47 -2.91
N LYS A 133 -2.50 16.56 -2.49
CA LYS A 133 -1.98 17.44 -1.43
C LYS A 133 -1.86 16.74 -0.09
N THR A 134 -0.80 17.08 0.64
CA THR A 134 -0.68 16.66 2.05
C THR A 134 -1.76 17.30 2.92
N TYR A 135 -2.19 16.55 3.93
CA TYR A 135 -3.11 17.09 4.96
C TYR A 135 -2.37 17.60 6.21
N LEU A 136 -1.05 17.41 6.28
CA LEU A 136 -0.24 17.93 7.37
C LEU A 136 0.21 19.36 7.09
N THR A 137 0.38 20.11 8.17
CA THR A 137 1.07 21.39 8.09
C THR A 137 2.58 21.19 7.91
N PRO A 138 3.32 22.14 7.31
CA PRO A 138 4.77 22.01 7.15
C PRO A 138 5.55 21.82 8.46
N ALA A 139 5.00 22.31 9.58
CA ALA A 139 5.59 22.13 10.91
C ALA A 139 5.42 20.68 11.42
N GLU A 140 4.24 20.10 11.21
CA GLU A 140 3.93 18.71 11.56
C GLU A 140 4.71 17.74 10.68
N GLU A 141 4.84 18.01 9.39
CA GLU A 141 5.64 17.22 8.47
C GLU A 141 7.11 17.16 8.90
N LYS A 142 7.72 18.32 9.18
CA LYS A 142 9.09 18.40 9.71
C LYS A 142 9.24 17.65 11.03
N ARG A 143 8.24 17.74 11.91
CA ARG A 143 8.22 17.01 13.19
C ARG A 143 8.16 15.50 12.96
N MET A 144 7.28 15.03 12.07
CA MET A 144 7.16 13.61 11.76
C MET A 144 8.43 13.05 11.13
N ASN A 145 9.03 13.76 10.18
CA ASN A 145 10.30 13.40 9.58
C ASN A 145 11.42 13.33 10.62
N TYR A 146 11.51 14.31 11.53
CA TYR A 146 12.51 14.31 12.61
C TYR A 146 12.34 13.13 13.58
N LEU A 147 11.11 12.69 13.84
CA LEU A 147 10.83 11.59 14.79
C LEU A 147 11.03 10.22 14.13
N MET A 148 10.59 10.04 12.90
CA MET A 148 10.51 8.72 12.25
C MET A 148 11.71 8.42 11.36
N CYS A 149 12.18 9.41 10.59
CA CYS A 149 13.27 9.25 9.64
C CYS A 149 14.63 9.32 10.35
N ARG A 150 15.00 8.25 11.04
CA ARG A 150 16.26 8.12 11.80
C ARG A 150 16.97 6.82 11.44
N GLU A 151 18.24 6.72 11.78
CA GLU A 151 19.07 5.52 11.58
C GLU A 151 19.06 5.05 10.13
N LEU A 152 18.44 3.91 9.82
CA LEU A 152 18.34 3.33 8.49
C LEU A 152 17.46 4.14 7.53
N HIS A 153 16.57 4.97 8.06
CA HIS A 153 15.63 5.81 7.29
C HIS A 153 16.03 7.29 7.28
N ARG A 154 17.29 7.61 7.64
CA ARG A 154 17.74 9.00 7.81
C ARG A 154 17.60 9.85 6.57
N ASP A 155 17.78 9.25 5.40
CA ASP A 155 17.72 9.94 4.11
C ASP A 155 16.34 9.89 3.46
N CYS A 156 15.32 9.38 4.19
CA CYS A 156 13.94 9.31 3.75
C CYS A 156 13.13 10.48 4.28
N SER A 157 12.00 10.72 3.63
CA SER A 157 10.96 11.65 4.05
C SER A 157 9.61 10.95 4.09
N LEU A 158 8.71 11.42 4.95
CA LEU A 158 7.33 10.96 5.00
C LEU A 158 6.43 11.97 4.28
N TYR A 159 5.47 11.46 3.54
CA TYR A 159 4.43 12.25 2.90
C TYR A 159 3.06 11.69 3.26
N PHE A 160 2.18 12.52 3.79
CA PHE A 160 0.86 12.11 4.25
C PHE A 160 -0.23 12.72 3.37
N THR A 161 -1.06 11.89 2.76
CA THR A 161 -2.10 12.34 1.84
C THR A 161 -3.44 11.62 2.09
N GLU A 162 -4.52 12.23 1.63
CA GLU A 162 -5.83 11.58 1.51
C GLU A 162 -6.12 11.11 0.07
N GLY A 163 -5.09 11.13 -0.77
CA GLY A 163 -5.11 10.67 -2.15
C GLY A 163 -5.52 11.73 -3.16
N ILE A 164 -5.07 11.51 -4.39
CA ILE A 164 -5.31 12.40 -5.52
C ILE A 164 -6.82 12.57 -5.84
N LEU A 165 -7.65 11.57 -5.55
CA LEU A 165 -9.09 11.65 -5.81
C LEU A 165 -9.83 12.57 -4.84
N LYS A 166 -9.31 12.75 -3.61
CA LYS A 166 -9.92 13.60 -2.60
C LYS A 166 -9.36 15.03 -2.64
N ASN A 167 -8.03 15.17 -2.75
CA ASN A 167 -7.32 16.45 -2.69
C ASN A 167 -6.37 16.63 -3.90
N PRO A 168 -6.88 16.70 -5.15
CA PRO A 168 -6.02 16.87 -6.32
C PRO A 168 -5.40 18.27 -6.35
N VAL A 169 -4.15 18.37 -6.78
CA VAL A 169 -3.53 19.64 -7.13
C VAL A 169 -4.06 20.11 -8.48
N LYS A 170 -4.00 19.22 -9.46
CA LYS A 170 -4.54 19.39 -10.82
C LYS A 170 -5.08 18.02 -11.27
N ARG A 171 -6.14 18.01 -12.07
CA ARG A 171 -6.55 16.80 -12.76
C ARG A 171 -5.56 16.52 -13.87
N ASN A 172 -4.78 15.50 -13.70
CA ASN A 172 -3.76 15.01 -14.61
C ASN A 172 -4.06 13.55 -15.00
N TYR A 173 -3.21 12.95 -15.80
CA TYR A 173 -3.32 11.54 -16.16
C TYR A 173 -3.44 10.61 -14.95
N GLN A 174 -2.66 10.85 -13.86
CA GLN A 174 -2.74 10.06 -12.64
C GLN A 174 -4.10 10.15 -11.95
N TYR A 175 -4.77 11.30 -12.02
CA TYR A 175 -6.12 11.42 -11.51
C TYR A 175 -7.10 10.51 -12.28
N GLU A 176 -7.03 10.52 -13.62
CA GLU A 176 -7.88 9.68 -14.47
C GLU A 176 -7.56 8.19 -14.29
N TYR A 177 -6.28 7.85 -14.18
CA TYR A 177 -5.83 6.49 -13.85
C TYR A 177 -6.39 6.02 -12.50
N ALA A 178 -6.30 6.85 -11.45
CA ALA A 178 -6.87 6.54 -10.15
C ALA A 178 -8.41 6.36 -10.20
N VAL A 179 -9.12 7.15 -11.03
CA VAL A 179 -10.57 6.97 -11.25
C VAL A 179 -10.86 5.61 -11.91
N ARG A 180 -10.08 5.22 -12.90
CA ARG A 180 -10.25 3.91 -13.58
C ARG A 180 -10.03 2.76 -12.60
N LEU A 181 -8.95 2.81 -11.82
CA LEU A 181 -8.66 1.78 -10.82
C LEU A 181 -9.72 1.72 -9.72
N LYS A 182 -10.21 2.85 -9.25
CA LYS A 182 -11.35 2.91 -8.35
C LYS A 182 -12.57 2.17 -8.94
N ASN A 183 -12.91 2.47 -10.19
CA ASN A 183 -14.03 1.83 -10.87
C ASN A 183 -13.81 0.31 -11.03
N LYS A 184 -12.58 -0.13 -11.32
CA LYS A 184 -12.19 -1.54 -11.39
C LYS A 184 -12.36 -2.23 -10.02
N ASN A 185 -11.92 -1.58 -8.93
CA ASN A 185 -12.09 -2.10 -7.57
C ASN A 185 -13.57 -2.21 -7.19
N ILE A 186 -14.39 -1.21 -7.51
CA ILE A 186 -15.84 -1.21 -7.26
C ILE A 186 -16.52 -2.29 -8.12
N TRP A 187 -16.13 -2.46 -9.37
CA TRP A 187 -16.65 -3.52 -10.23
C TRP A 187 -16.35 -4.90 -9.62
N LEU A 188 -15.13 -5.14 -9.18
CA LEU A 188 -14.75 -6.40 -8.52
C LEU A 188 -15.54 -6.64 -7.22
N TYR A 189 -15.83 -5.58 -6.46
CA TYR A 189 -16.71 -5.66 -5.29
C TYR A 189 -18.12 -6.12 -5.69
N HIS A 190 -18.70 -5.58 -6.75
CA HIS A 190 -20.02 -5.99 -7.23
C HIS A 190 -20.01 -7.43 -7.74
N ASP A 191 -18.98 -7.84 -8.45
CA ASP A 191 -18.81 -9.22 -8.93
C ASP A 191 -18.74 -10.21 -7.76
N LYS A 192 -17.94 -9.92 -6.74
CA LYS A 192 -17.74 -10.77 -5.55
C LYS A 192 -18.67 -10.41 -4.37
N HIS A 193 -19.69 -9.58 -4.58
CA HIS A 193 -20.54 -9.01 -3.52
C HIS A 193 -21.08 -10.05 -2.52
N ARG A 194 -21.54 -11.21 -3.00
CA ARG A 194 -22.06 -12.28 -2.12
C ARG A 194 -20.99 -12.79 -1.16
N ILE A 195 -19.78 -13.06 -1.66
CA ILE A 195 -18.66 -13.59 -0.87
C ILE A 195 -18.19 -12.53 0.13
N VAL A 196 -18.06 -11.29 -0.31
CA VAL A 196 -17.66 -10.15 0.52
C VAL A 196 -18.66 -9.96 1.66
N LYS A 197 -19.95 -9.90 1.38
CA LYS A 197 -21.01 -9.74 2.39
C LYS A 197 -21.04 -10.90 3.41
N GLN A 198 -20.81 -12.12 2.95
CA GLN A 198 -20.71 -13.29 3.83
C GLN A 198 -19.50 -13.20 4.75
N ASN A 199 -18.35 -12.77 4.23
CA ASN A 199 -17.14 -12.56 5.04
C ASN A 199 -17.31 -11.45 6.07
N ILE A 200 -17.91 -10.32 5.69
CA ILE A 200 -18.22 -9.21 6.61
C ILE A 200 -19.11 -9.73 7.75
N ALA A 201 -20.21 -10.40 7.43
CA ALA A 201 -21.12 -10.93 8.44
C ALA A 201 -20.41 -11.94 9.38
N SER A 202 -19.67 -12.88 8.81
CA SER A 202 -18.92 -13.88 9.59
C SER A 202 -17.87 -13.26 10.51
N LEU A 203 -17.11 -12.27 10.02
CA LEU A 203 -16.09 -11.59 10.82
C LEU A 203 -16.74 -10.72 11.90
N THR A 204 -17.82 -10.00 11.57
CA THR A 204 -18.60 -9.21 12.52
C THR A 204 -19.15 -10.10 13.67
N ASP A 205 -19.71 -11.26 13.35
CA ASP A 205 -20.23 -12.19 14.36
C ASP A 205 -19.13 -12.75 15.25
N LEU A 206 -17.96 -13.06 14.69
CA LEU A 206 -16.80 -13.51 15.45
C LEU A 206 -16.31 -12.43 16.41
N LEU A 207 -16.13 -11.21 15.93
CA LEU A 207 -15.72 -10.07 16.77
C LEU A 207 -16.75 -9.75 17.86
N ARG A 208 -18.03 -9.73 17.51
CA ARG A 208 -19.12 -9.47 18.47
C ARG A 208 -19.15 -10.49 19.58
N LYS A 209 -19.02 -11.79 19.26
CA LYS A 209 -18.98 -12.86 20.27
C LYS A 209 -17.81 -12.66 21.23
N THR A 210 -16.62 -12.35 20.72
CA THR A 210 -15.43 -12.15 21.55
C THR A 210 -15.57 -10.92 22.44
N LEU A 211 -16.07 -9.80 21.89
CA LEU A 211 -16.30 -8.58 22.66
C LEU A 211 -17.38 -8.74 23.72
N VAL A 212 -18.45 -9.49 23.43
CA VAL A 212 -19.51 -9.80 24.42
C VAL A 212 -18.95 -10.69 25.53
N LEU A 213 -18.13 -11.71 25.22
CA LEU A 213 -17.51 -12.56 26.25
C LEU A 213 -16.57 -11.75 27.16
N LYS A 214 -15.88 -10.72 26.63
CA LYS A 214 -15.02 -9.83 27.42
C LYS A 214 -15.75 -8.70 28.14
N SER A 215 -16.93 -8.30 27.69
CA SER A 215 -17.79 -7.39 28.43
C SER A 215 -18.43 -8.06 29.66
N GLU A 216 -17.94 -9.26 30.03
CA GLU A 216 -18.31 -9.88 31.29
C GLU A 216 -17.98 -8.91 32.42
N THR A 217 -19.04 -8.49 33.05
CA THR A 217 -19.12 -7.58 34.16
C THR A 217 -18.05 -7.86 35.20
N GLN A 218 -17.05 -6.97 35.32
CA GLN A 218 -16.20 -6.98 36.49
C GLN A 218 -17.05 -6.69 37.71
N GLU A 219 -17.27 -7.71 38.53
CA GLU A 219 -17.92 -7.56 39.82
C GLU A 219 -16.95 -6.85 40.78
N VAL A 220 -17.13 -5.55 40.94
CA VAL A 220 -16.37 -4.76 41.91
C VAL A 220 -17.15 -4.64 43.20
N LEU A 221 -16.48 -4.91 44.32
CA LEU A 221 -17.04 -4.69 45.66
C LEU A 221 -17.24 -3.18 45.88
N SER A 222 -18.42 -2.80 46.25
CA SER A 222 -18.82 -1.39 46.35
C SER A 222 -19.73 -1.16 47.57
N ASP A 223 -19.92 0.12 47.91
CA ASP A 223 -20.89 0.56 48.92
C ASP A 223 -22.33 0.56 48.40
N ARG A 224 -22.51 0.37 47.09
CA ARG A 224 -23.83 0.45 46.40
C ARG A 224 -23.90 -0.62 45.31
N GLY A 225 -25.10 -1.18 45.12
CA GLY A 225 -25.36 -2.19 44.08
C GLY A 225 -26.16 -3.36 44.57
N THR A 226 -25.91 -4.54 44.07
CA THR A 226 -26.58 -5.80 44.47
C THR A 226 -25.95 -6.35 45.75
N ILE A 227 -26.76 -6.66 46.77
CA ILE A 227 -26.30 -7.20 48.06
C ILE A 227 -25.67 -8.58 47.87
N ILE A 228 -24.52 -8.79 48.48
CA ILE A 228 -23.85 -10.11 48.57
C ILE A 228 -24.31 -10.78 49.86
N PRO A 229 -25.22 -11.78 49.81
CA PRO A 229 -25.78 -12.39 51.03
C PRO A 229 -24.72 -13.05 51.93
N SER A 230 -23.69 -13.64 51.34
CA SER A 230 -22.57 -14.26 52.05
C SER A 230 -21.70 -13.28 52.86
N ARG A 231 -21.86 -11.98 52.69
CA ARG A 231 -21.12 -10.93 53.42
C ARG A 231 -21.94 -10.18 54.47
N LEU A 232 -23.21 -10.45 54.60
CA LEU A 232 -24.12 -9.78 55.55
C LEU A 232 -23.66 -9.92 57.01
N TRP A 233 -22.96 -11.01 57.34
CA TRP A 233 -22.40 -11.22 58.70
C TRP A 233 -21.37 -10.16 59.13
N ARG A 234 -20.81 -9.39 58.16
CA ARG A 234 -19.85 -8.31 58.43
C ARG A 234 -20.51 -7.02 58.91
N VAL A 235 -21.85 -6.89 58.80
CA VAL A 235 -22.58 -5.71 59.24
C VAL A 235 -22.38 -5.54 60.75
N GLY A 236 -21.89 -4.38 61.14
CA GLY A 236 -21.57 -4.04 62.55
C GLY A 236 -20.35 -4.70 63.14
N ARG A 237 -19.58 -5.51 62.37
CA ARG A 237 -18.35 -6.16 62.84
C ARG A 237 -17.08 -5.66 62.16
N SER A 238 -17.18 -4.94 61.08
CA SER A 238 -16.09 -4.40 60.29
C SER A 238 -16.43 -2.98 59.85
N SER A 239 -15.47 -2.07 59.90
CA SER A 239 -15.62 -0.69 59.39
C SER A 239 -15.74 -0.63 57.85
N GLU A 240 -15.18 -1.66 57.17
CA GLU A 240 -15.28 -1.80 55.70
C GLU A 240 -16.19 -2.97 55.40
N ALA A 241 -17.47 -2.71 55.27
CA ALA A 241 -18.45 -3.78 55.09
C ALA A 241 -18.58 -4.25 53.63
N ASN A 242 -18.12 -3.48 52.62
CA ASN A 242 -18.21 -3.79 51.18
C ASN A 242 -19.24 -4.87 50.84
N LEU A 243 -20.52 -4.57 51.12
CA LEU A 243 -21.64 -5.54 51.15
C LEU A 243 -22.30 -5.72 49.78
N PHE A 244 -21.97 -4.80 48.87
CA PHE A 244 -22.61 -4.74 47.57
C PHE A 244 -21.60 -5.11 46.49
N LYS A 245 -22.07 -5.76 45.45
CA LYS A 245 -21.37 -5.87 44.18
C LYS A 245 -21.98 -4.92 43.18
N ARG A 246 -21.13 -4.25 42.44
CA ARG A 246 -21.49 -3.40 41.30
C ARG A 246 -20.91 -4.07 40.05
N GLU A 247 -21.72 -4.27 39.06
CA GLU A 247 -21.29 -4.69 37.74
C GLU A 247 -20.79 -3.44 37.02
N LEU A 248 -19.46 -3.35 36.83
CA LEU A 248 -18.88 -2.39 35.90
C LEU A 248 -18.87 -3.08 34.54
N LYS A 249 -19.70 -2.58 33.62
CA LYS A 249 -19.55 -2.91 32.22
C LYS A 249 -18.30 -2.22 31.75
N SER A 250 -17.28 -2.98 31.36
CA SER A 250 -16.18 -2.46 30.58
C SER A 250 -16.77 -1.97 29.27
N ASP A 251 -16.59 -0.72 28.95
CA ASP A 251 -17.00 -0.19 27.65
C ASP A 251 -16.20 -0.97 26.58
N ALA A 252 -16.85 -1.41 25.52
CA ALA A 252 -16.23 -2.16 24.42
C ALA A 252 -15.18 -1.37 23.63
N SER A 253 -14.82 -0.18 24.10
CA SER A 253 -13.92 0.79 23.47
C SER A 253 -12.44 0.64 23.84
N ASP A 254 -12.03 -0.44 24.54
CA ASP A 254 -10.62 -0.61 24.95
C ASP A 254 -9.70 -1.05 23.80
N PHE A 255 -10.24 -1.24 22.60
CA PHE A 255 -9.51 -1.69 21.43
C PHE A 255 -9.48 -0.64 20.34
N VAL A 256 -8.32 -0.51 19.71
CA VAL A 256 -8.15 0.29 18.49
C VAL A 256 -7.36 -0.51 17.45
N VAL A 257 -7.75 -0.38 16.19
CA VAL A 257 -7.16 -1.15 15.09
C VAL A 257 -6.64 -0.20 14.01
N ASP A 258 -5.41 -0.45 13.56
CA ASP A 258 -4.88 0.11 12.31
C ASP A 258 -4.79 -0.97 11.25
N VAL A 259 -5.19 -0.64 10.04
CA VAL A 259 -5.00 -1.46 8.84
C VAL A 259 -4.06 -0.72 7.92
N LEU A 260 -2.88 -1.29 7.73
CA LEU A 260 -1.83 -0.76 6.86
C LEU A 260 -1.71 -1.65 5.62
N ILE A 261 -1.85 -1.09 4.44
CA ILE A 261 -1.90 -1.81 3.17
C ILE A 261 -0.65 -1.46 2.36
N ASP A 262 0.09 -2.48 1.96
CA ASP A 262 1.18 -2.32 1.01
C ASP A 262 0.62 -1.96 -0.37
N ALA A 263 1.03 -0.81 -0.90
CA ALA A 263 0.64 -0.29 -2.20
C ALA A 263 1.81 -0.31 -3.19
N SER A 264 2.76 -1.22 -3.04
CA SER A 264 3.86 -1.40 -3.98
C SER A 264 3.40 -1.96 -5.32
N GLY A 265 4.20 -1.77 -6.38
CA GLY A 265 3.94 -2.25 -7.73
C GLY A 265 3.76 -3.77 -7.81
N SER A 266 4.40 -4.54 -6.93
CA SER A 266 4.24 -6.01 -6.84
C SER A 266 2.79 -6.44 -6.54
N GLN A 267 1.98 -5.57 -5.94
CA GLN A 267 0.56 -5.80 -5.63
C GLN A 267 -0.40 -5.48 -6.79
N MET A 268 0.09 -4.95 -7.92
CA MET A 268 -0.74 -4.49 -9.04
C MET A 268 -1.71 -5.56 -9.54
N SER A 269 -1.22 -6.78 -9.76
CA SER A 269 -2.07 -7.89 -10.24
C SER A 269 -3.17 -8.30 -9.27
N ARG A 270 -3.03 -7.96 -7.97
CA ARG A 270 -3.95 -8.32 -6.88
C ARG A 270 -4.61 -7.12 -6.21
N GLN A 271 -4.42 -5.94 -6.78
CA GLN A 271 -4.89 -4.67 -6.22
C GLN A 271 -6.34 -4.73 -5.76
N GLY A 272 -7.24 -5.22 -6.59
CA GLY A 272 -8.67 -5.32 -6.27
C GLY A 272 -8.96 -6.31 -5.12
N ASP A 273 -8.26 -7.44 -5.06
CA ASP A 273 -8.45 -8.41 -3.97
C ASP A 273 -7.92 -7.88 -2.63
N VAL A 274 -6.80 -7.16 -2.64
CA VAL A 274 -6.25 -6.49 -1.44
C VAL A 274 -7.18 -5.40 -0.95
N ALA A 275 -7.73 -4.57 -1.86
CA ALA A 275 -8.75 -3.57 -1.52
C ALA A 275 -9.99 -4.21 -0.90
N LEU A 276 -10.48 -5.35 -1.43
CA LEU A 276 -11.60 -6.08 -0.86
C LEU A 276 -11.29 -6.64 0.53
N GLN A 277 -10.09 -7.16 0.77
CA GLN A 277 -9.66 -7.66 2.08
C GLN A 277 -9.68 -6.53 3.11
N ALA A 278 -9.10 -5.38 2.80
CA ALA A 278 -9.11 -4.21 3.66
C ALA A 278 -10.55 -3.70 3.92
N TYR A 279 -11.39 -3.68 2.89
CA TYR A 279 -12.79 -3.29 2.99
C TYR A 279 -13.58 -4.24 3.91
N ILE A 280 -13.38 -5.57 3.81
CA ILE A 280 -14.03 -6.56 4.69
C ILE A 280 -13.64 -6.32 6.15
N ILE A 281 -12.37 -6.07 6.44
CA ILE A 281 -11.90 -5.77 7.80
C ILE A 281 -12.58 -4.49 8.31
N SER A 282 -12.50 -3.43 7.53
CA SER A 282 -13.03 -2.12 7.92
C SER A 282 -14.53 -2.14 8.16
N GLU A 283 -15.31 -2.78 7.30
CA GLU A 283 -16.76 -2.97 7.48
C GLU A 283 -17.09 -3.78 8.74
N ALA A 284 -16.37 -4.87 8.96
CA ALA A 284 -16.61 -5.69 10.15
C ALA A 284 -16.28 -4.93 11.45
N LEU A 285 -15.21 -4.14 11.47
CA LEU A 285 -14.85 -3.29 12.61
C LEU A 285 -15.87 -2.17 12.83
N SER A 286 -16.36 -1.53 11.76
CA SER A 286 -17.44 -0.54 11.83
C SER A 286 -18.73 -1.13 12.41
N ASN A 287 -19.11 -2.35 12.00
CA ASN A 287 -20.32 -3.04 12.47
C ASN A 287 -20.30 -3.40 13.97
N VAL A 288 -19.13 -3.44 14.58
CA VAL A 288 -18.94 -3.63 16.03
C VAL A 288 -18.55 -2.36 16.77
N ASN A 289 -18.56 -1.22 16.08
CA ASN A 289 -18.19 0.11 16.60
C ASN A 289 -16.76 0.16 17.20
N LEU A 290 -15.82 -0.55 16.63
CA LEU A 290 -14.41 -0.44 17.00
C LEU A 290 -13.73 0.70 16.24
N PRO A 291 -13.05 1.63 16.93
CA PRO A 291 -12.30 2.69 16.28
C PRO A 291 -11.16 2.07 15.45
N HIS A 292 -11.07 2.44 14.19
CA HIS A 292 -10.07 1.91 13.30
C HIS A 292 -9.70 2.89 12.18
N ARG A 293 -8.43 2.87 11.81
CA ARG A 293 -7.86 3.65 10.72
C ARG A 293 -7.41 2.73 9.59
N VAL A 294 -7.55 3.17 8.35
CA VAL A 294 -7.08 2.42 7.18
C VAL A 294 -6.20 3.32 6.35
N MET A 295 -4.97 2.87 6.10
CA MET A 295 -3.98 3.57 5.29
C MET A 295 -3.29 2.60 4.34
N SER A 296 -2.80 3.10 3.21
CA SER A 296 -1.83 2.39 2.39
C SER A 296 -0.49 3.12 2.39
N PHE A 297 0.57 2.41 2.01
CA PHE A 297 1.89 2.99 1.87
C PHE A 297 2.58 2.50 0.60
N CYS A 298 3.34 3.39 -0.02
CA CYS A 298 4.31 3.10 -1.05
C CYS A 298 5.50 4.05 -0.89
N THR A 299 6.58 3.80 -1.61
CA THR A 299 7.76 4.66 -1.57
C THR A 299 8.08 5.11 -2.97
N PHE A 300 8.21 6.41 -3.17
CA PHE A 300 8.66 7.03 -4.39
C PHE A 300 9.86 7.92 -4.09
N TRP A 301 11.01 7.56 -4.64
CA TRP A 301 12.32 8.14 -4.34
C TRP A 301 12.61 8.07 -2.83
N ASP A 302 12.83 9.23 -2.20
CA ASP A 302 13.07 9.35 -0.76
C ASP A 302 11.78 9.51 0.06
N TYR A 303 10.61 9.63 -0.60
CA TYR A 303 9.33 9.82 0.05
C TYR A 303 8.60 8.49 0.30
N THR A 304 8.39 8.16 1.57
CA THR A 304 7.42 7.13 1.95
C THR A 304 6.06 7.78 2.11
N ILE A 305 5.16 7.46 1.19
CA ILE A 305 3.84 8.06 1.06
C ILE A 305 2.85 7.23 1.85
N LEU A 306 2.13 7.88 2.76
CA LEU A 306 1.07 7.29 3.56
C LEU A 306 -0.27 7.88 3.10
N HIS A 307 -1.05 7.06 2.41
CA HIS A 307 -2.37 7.43 1.89
C HIS A 307 -3.45 6.96 2.86
N ARG A 308 -4.16 7.90 3.49
CA ARG A 308 -5.22 7.63 4.43
C ARG A 308 -6.58 7.56 3.75
N PHE A 309 -7.28 6.43 3.90
CA PHE A 309 -8.64 6.23 3.39
C PHE A 309 -9.69 6.61 4.42
N ARG A 310 -9.45 6.28 5.69
CA ARG A 310 -10.29 6.67 6.81
C ARG A 310 -9.49 6.90 8.09
N GLU A 311 -10.01 7.75 8.96
CA GLU A 311 -9.51 7.98 10.32
C GLU A 311 -10.33 7.15 11.34
N TYR A 312 -9.85 7.05 12.58
CA TYR A 312 -10.44 6.20 13.62
C TYR A 312 -11.93 6.45 13.88
N ASP A 313 -12.33 7.71 13.92
CA ASP A 313 -13.65 8.14 14.32
C ASP A 313 -14.56 8.52 13.11
N ASP A 314 -14.10 8.22 11.91
CA ASP A 314 -14.86 8.46 10.68
C ASP A 314 -16.13 7.58 10.62
N PRO A 315 -17.21 8.06 9.98
CA PRO A 315 -18.42 7.26 9.80
C PRO A 315 -18.17 6.03 8.91
N GLN A 316 -19.04 5.03 9.01
CA GLN A 316 -18.93 3.78 8.21
C GLN A 316 -18.87 4.05 6.69
N SER A 317 -19.55 5.09 6.19
CA SER A 317 -19.50 5.47 4.78
C SER A 317 -18.08 5.79 4.26
N ALA A 318 -17.17 6.18 5.16
CA ALA A 318 -15.78 6.43 4.80
C ALA A 318 -15.02 5.16 4.35
N ASN A 319 -15.56 3.96 4.66
CA ASN A 319 -14.96 2.70 4.21
C ASN A 319 -14.94 2.56 2.69
N GLU A 320 -15.85 3.22 1.98
CA GLU A 320 -15.88 3.23 0.51
C GLU A 320 -14.62 3.89 -0.09
N ASN A 321 -13.93 4.77 0.67
CA ASN A 321 -12.69 5.36 0.20
C ASN A 321 -11.56 4.33 0.02
N ILE A 322 -11.69 3.13 0.61
CA ILE A 322 -10.71 2.04 0.42
C ILE A 322 -10.65 1.61 -1.05
N PHE A 323 -11.74 1.77 -1.81
CA PHE A 323 -11.73 1.50 -3.25
C PHE A 323 -10.87 2.51 -4.05
N ASN A 324 -10.45 3.62 -3.43
CA ASN A 324 -9.46 4.54 -4.02
C ASN A 324 -8.03 4.00 -3.91
N TYR A 325 -7.82 2.79 -3.39
CA TYR A 325 -6.53 2.14 -3.31
C TYR A 325 -5.92 1.96 -4.69
N VAL A 326 -4.70 2.45 -4.84
CA VAL A 326 -3.90 2.40 -6.07
C VAL A 326 -2.51 1.90 -5.69
N THR A 327 -2.00 0.96 -6.47
CA THR A 327 -0.62 0.49 -6.32
C THR A 327 0.34 1.40 -7.09
N SER A 328 1.53 1.59 -6.57
CA SER A 328 2.57 2.43 -7.17
C SER A 328 3.94 2.08 -6.61
N SER A 329 4.94 2.09 -7.47
CA SER A 329 6.36 2.14 -7.12
C SER A 329 6.85 1.11 -6.06
N ASN A 330 7.80 1.50 -5.22
CA ASN A 330 8.49 0.66 -4.25
C ASN A 330 7.82 0.67 -2.87
N ASN A 331 8.37 -0.09 -1.91
CA ASN A 331 7.86 -0.14 -0.54
C ASN A 331 8.99 -0.19 0.50
N ARG A 332 8.91 0.70 1.48
CA ARG A 332 9.78 0.74 2.65
C ARG A 332 8.97 0.38 3.89
N ASP A 333 8.72 -0.93 4.05
CA ASP A 333 7.82 -1.50 5.06
C ASP A 333 8.19 -1.10 6.48
N GLY A 334 9.49 -1.13 6.82
CA GLY A 334 9.96 -0.79 8.16
C GLY A 334 9.55 0.62 8.57
N LEU A 335 9.78 1.62 7.69
CA LEU A 335 9.41 3.01 7.97
C LEU A 335 7.90 3.22 8.02
N ALA A 336 7.14 2.56 7.14
CA ALA A 336 5.68 2.64 7.12
C ALA A 336 5.06 2.02 8.39
N ILE A 337 5.52 0.83 8.80
CA ILE A 337 5.08 0.15 10.02
C ILE A 337 5.42 0.98 11.27
N LYS A 338 6.63 1.52 11.35
CA LYS A 338 7.07 2.42 12.42
C LYS A 338 6.16 3.65 12.54
N THR A 339 5.83 4.26 11.39
CA THR A 339 5.02 5.47 11.34
C THR A 339 3.55 5.19 11.70
N ALA A 340 2.97 4.11 11.20
CA ALA A 340 1.63 3.68 11.57
C ALA A 340 1.55 3.35 13.06
N GLY A 341 2.53 2.59 13.57
CA GLY A 341 2.62 2.24 14.98
C GLY A 341 2.77 3.45 15.90
N TYR A 342 3.51 4.48 15.48
CA TYR A 342 3.62 5.73 16.24
C TYR A 342 2.25 6.40 16.38
N GLY A 343 1.47 6.52 15.30
CA GLY A 343 0.11 7.07 15.36
C GLY A 343 -0.81 6.26 16.27
N LEU A 344 -0.72 4.93 16.18
CA LEU A 344 -1.51 4.01 17.00
C LEU A 344 -1.16 4.12 18.50
N LEU A 345 0.12 4.31 18.83
CA LEU A 345 0.57 4.49 20.22
C LEU A 345 0.08 5.80 20.86
N GLN A 346 -0.29 6.80 20.07
CA GLN A 346 -0.87 8.06 20.58
C GLN A 346 -2.33 7.90 21.03
N ARG A 347 -2.99 6.81 20.69
CA ARG A 347 -4.37 6.53 21.08
C ARG A 347 -4.44 6.12 22.56
N SER A 348 -5.57 6.46 23.17
CA SER A 348 -5.84 6.21 24.60
C SER A 348 -6.26 4.80 24.92
N GLU A 349 -6.73 4.03 23.92
CA GLU A 349 -7.19 2.67 24.08
C GLU A 349 -6.05 1.77 24.58
N GLU A 350 -6.38 0.85 25.48
CA GLU A 350 -5.41 -0.02 26.12
C GLU A 350 -4.80 -1.01 25.12
N LYS A 351 -5.67 -1.64 24.31
CA LYS A 351 -5.27 -2.68 23.36
C LYS A 351 -5.18 -2.13 21.94
N LYS A 352 -4.00 -2.20 21.38
CA LYS A 352 -3.64 -1.67 20.06
C LYS A 352 -3.29 -2.80 19.12
N ILE A 353 -3.96 -2.84 17.97
CA ILE A 353 -3.77 -3.87 16.96
C ILE A 353 -3.38 -3.21 15.64
N LEU A 354 -2.27 -3.65 15.05
CA LEU A 354 -1.84 -3.27 13.70
C LEU A 354 -1.97 -4.48 12.78
N ILE A 355 -2.77 -4.36 11.74
CA ILE A 355 -2.93 -5.36 10.68
C ILE A 355 -2.18 -4.83 9.45
N VAL A 356 -1.20 -5.58 8.96
CA VAL A 356 -0.41 -5.21 7.78
C VAL A 356 -0.76 -6.18 6.65
N LEU A 357 -1.30 -5.66 5.54
CA LEU A 357 -1.53 -6.42 4.31
C LEU A 357 -0.33 -6.19 3.39
N SER A 358 0.52 -7.19 3.18
CA SER A 358 1.74 -7.10 2.39
C SER A 358 2.04 -8.42 1.68
N ASP A 359 2.90 -8.41 0.66
CA ASP A 359 3.45 -9.62 0.02
C ASP A 359 4.81 -10.03 0.59
N GLY A 360 5.28 -9.32 1.61
CA GLY A 360 6.53 -9.62 2.29
C GLY A 360 7.79 -9.34 1.47
N LYS A 361 7.72 -8.44 0.49
CA LYS A 361 8.84 -8.05 -0.38
C LYS A 361 9.24 -6.60 -0.20
N PRO A 362 9.75 -6.20 0.98
CA PRO A 362 10.25 -4.84 1.12
C PRO A 362 11.41 -4.59 0.16
N TYR A 363 11.20 -3.61 -0.71
CA TYR A 363 12.17 -3.21 -1.72
C TYR A 363 12.09 -1.72 -1.98
N ASP A 364 13.22 -1.04 -1.88
CA ASP A 364 13.30 0.37 -2.21
C ASP A 364 14.65 0.72 -2.81
N VAL A 365 14.63 1.62 -3.79
CA VAL A 365 15.84 2.19 -4.38
C VAL A 365 16.36 3.24 -3.42
N ILE A 366 17.64 3.16 -3.06
CA ILE A 366 18.24 4.19 -2.24
C ILE A 366 18.41 5.46 -3.05
N VAL A 367 17.81 6.50 -2.53
CA VAL A 367 18.09 7.88 -2.92
C VAL A 367 18.91 8.51 -1.81
N ASN A 368 20.19 8.78 -2.06
CA ASN A 368 21.04 9.45 -1.11
C ASN A 368 20.89 10.96 -1.24
N ARG A 369 20.75 11.64 -0.10
CA ARG A 369 20.91 13.09 -0.04
C ARG A 369 22.40 13.45 -0.03
N PRO A 370 22.78 14.67 -0.48
CA PRO A 370 24.13 15.16 -0.33
C PRO A 370 24.53 15.05 1.14
N HIS A 371 25.57 14.23 1.47
CA HIS A 371 26.04 13.90 2.81
C HIS A 371 25.54 12.57 3.42
N ALA A 372 24.84 11.72 2.69
CA ALA A 372 24.50 10.38 3.16
C ALA A 372 25.75 9.52 3.42
N LYS A 373 25.78 8.84 4.57
CA LYS A 373 26.96 8.07 4.99
C LYS A 373 26.93 6.58 4.63
N ASN A 374 25.77 6.02 4.27
CA ASN A 374 25.62 4.59 4.00
C ASN A 374 24.77 4.31 2.76
N PRO A 375 25.39 3.91 1.66
CA PRO A 375 24.72 3.62 0.40
C PRO A 375 24.38 2.12 0.25
N GLU A 376 23.66 1.50 1.18
CA GLU A 376 23.19 0.13 0.99
C GLU A 376 21.73 0.13 0.48
N PRO A 377 21.43 -0.62 -0.61
CA PRO A 377 20.07 -0.70 -1.11
C PRO A 377 19.12 -1.35 -0.09
N TYR A 378 17.95 -0.76 0.10
CA TYR A 378 16.92 -1.30 0.99
C TYR A 378 16.24 -2.50 0.33
N MET A 379 16.90 -3.66 0.37
CA MET A 379 16.44 -4.87 -0.30
C MET A 379 16.90 -6.15 0.40
N GLY A 380 16.26 -7.25 0.04
CA GLY A 380 16.62 -8.59 0.48
C GLY A 380 16.68 -8.74 1.99
N LYS A 381 17.74 -9.32 2.52
CA LYS A 381 17.89 -9.59 3.96
C LYS A 381 17.92 -8.33 4.81
N TYR A 382 18.44 -7.24 4.28
CA TYR A 382 18.56 -5.98 4.98
C TYR A 382 17.17 -5.37 5.25
N ALA A 383 16.35 -5.22 4.21
CA ALA A 383 14.99 -4.71 4.33
C ALA A 383 14.08 -5.61 5.19
N ILE A 384 14.20 -6.94 5.01
CA ILE A 384 13.46 -7.93 5.82
C ILE A 384 13.81 -7.82 7.30
N ASN A 385 15.11 -7.67 7.64
CA ASN A 385 15.54 -7.55 9.02
C ASN A 385 15.09 -6.23 9.65
N ASP A 386 15.12 -5.14 8.90
CA ASP A 386 14.60 -3.84 9.32
C ASP A 386 13.12 -3.93 9.65
N THR A 387 12.30 -4.40 8.70
CA THR A 387 10.86 -4.60 8.88
C THR A 387 10.56 -5.52 10.09
N ALA A 388 11.29 -6.63 10.22
CA ALA A 388 11.14 -7.55 11.36
C ALA A 388 11.56 -6.89 12.70
N THR A 389 12.49 -5.96 12.67
CA THR A 389 12.92 -5.23 13.87
C THR A 389 11.86 -4.22 14.31
N GLU A 390 11.27 -3.49 13.39
CA GLU A 390 10.18 -2.56 13.68
C GLU A 390 8.92 -3.29 14.17
N VAL A 391 8.56 -4.43 13.58
CA VAL A 391 7.48 -5.29 14.08
C VAL A 391 7.74 -5.73 15.52
N ARG A 392 8.96 -6.19 15.83
CA ARG A 392 9.33 -6.59 17.19
C ARG A 392 9.32 -5.40 18.16
N HIS A 393 9.79 -4.24 17.71
CA HIS A 393 9.77 -3.01 18.50
C HIS A 393 8.35 -2.62 18.90
N LEU A 394 7.40 -2.62 17.97
CA LEU A 394 6.01 -2.34 18.26
C LEU A 394 5.37 -3.35 19.21
N ARG A 395 5.68 -4.65 19.07
CA ARG A 395 5.23 -5.68 20.00
C ARG A 395 5.76 -5.46 21.43
N ASN A 396 7.01 -5.06 21.56
CA ASN A 396 7.59 -4.73 22.85
C ASN A 396 6.94 -3.49 23.51
N LEU A 397 6.35 -2.60 22.69
CA LEU A 397 5.56 -1.46 23.15
C LEU A 397 4.08 -1.80 23.43
N GLY A 398 3.70 -3.08 23.34
CA GLY A 398 2.34 -3.55 23.62
C GLY A 398 1.38 -3.49 22.43
N VAL A 399 1.89 -3.26 21.22
CA VAL A 399 1.06 -3.33 20.00
C VAL A 399 1.04 -4.74 19.45
N SER A 400 -0.14 -5.32 19.27
CA SER A 400 -0.31 -6.61 18.58
C SER A 400 -0.21 -6.42 17.06
N VAL A 401 0.79 -7.04 16.42
CA VAL A 401 1.02 -6.89 14.98
C VAL A 401 0.71 -8.18 14.25
N LEU A 402 -0.25 -8.14 13.31
CA LEU A 402 -0.62 -9.23 12.41
C LEU A 402 -0.19 -8.93 10.98
N GLY A 403 0.58 -9.82 10.36
CA GLY A 403 0.78 -9.84 8.92
C GLY A 403 -0.36 -10.59 8.21
N VAL A 404 -0.95 -10.00 7.19
CA VAL A 404 -1.88 -10.68 6.29
C VAL A 404 -1.19 -10.78 4.93
N PHE A 405 -0.75 -12.00 4.64
CA PHE A 405 0.04 -12.24 3.44
C PHE A 405 -0.85 -12.31 2.21
N ALA A 406 -0.62 -11.38 1.31
CA ALA A 406 -1.31 -11.23 0.03
C ALA A 406 -0.40 -11.58 -1.18
N GLY A 407 0.70 -12.32 -0.96
CA GLY A 407 1.72 -12.66 -1.94
C GLY A 407 1.61 -14.08 -2.52
N GLU A 408 2.65 -14.49 -3.26
CA GLU A 408 2.80 -15.85 -3.81
C GLU A 408 3.40 -16.80 -2.77
N GLU A 409 3.08 -18.10 -2.85
CA GLU A 409 3.58 -19.11 -1.87
C GLU A 409 5.10 -19.15 -1.74
N LYS A 410 5.83 -18.84 -2.80
CA LYS A 410 7.30 -18.81 -2.78
C LYS A 410 7.86 -17.79 -1.78
N ASP A 411 7.13 -16.71 -1.51
CA ASP A 411 7.54 -15.59 -0.68
C ASP A 411 7.10 -15.73 0.78
N LEU A 412 6.31 -16.76 1.08
CA LEU A 412 5.79 -17.06 2.42
C LEU A 412 6.89 -17.19 3.50
N SER A 413 8.08 -17.64 3.10
CA SER A 413 9.23 -17.76 3.99
C SER A 413 9.74 -16.40 4.49
N THR A 414 9.56 -15.35 3.70
CA THR A 414 9.95 -13.98 4.02
C THR A 414 8.97 -13.38 5.02
N GLU A 415 7.69 -13.50 4.75
CA GLU A 415 6.61 -13.07 5.64
C GLU A 415 6.74 -13.68 7.04
N LYS A 416 7.06 -15.00 7.08
CA LYS A 416 7.32 -15.70 8.33
C LYS A 416 8.52 -15.16 9.10
N LYS A 417 9.53 -14.62 8.43
CA LYS A 417 10.68 -13.98 9.08
C LYS A 417 10.30 -12.62 9.67
N ILE A 418 9.43 -11.87 8.99
CA ILE A 418 8.96 -10.55 9.43
C ILE A 418 8.01 -10.68 10.61
N PHE A 419 6.92 -11.43 10.47
CA PHE A 419 5.83 -11.48 11.45
C PHE A 419 5.90 -12.67 12.42
N GLY A 420 6.77 -13.64 12.16
CA GLY A 420 6.94 -14.81 13.03
C GLY A 420 5.74 -15.75 13.01
N LYS A 421 5.07 -15.92 14.16
CA LYS A 421 3.88 -16.77 14.32
C LYS A 421 2.58 -16.05 13.96
N ASP A 422 2.62 -14.72 13.94
CA ASP A 422 1.45 -13.88 13.86
C ASP A 422 1.27 -13.37 12.44
N PHE A 423 1.10 -14.30 11.51
CA PHE A 423 0.74 -14.00 10.13
C PHE A 423 -0.37 -14.94 9.63
N ALA A 424 -1.17 -14.43 8.71
CA ALA A 424 -2.27 -15.13 8.08
C ALA A 424 -2.01 -15.23 6.56
N TYR A 425 -2.02 -16.44 6.01
CA TYR A 425 -1.94 -16.66 4.58
C TYR A 425 -3.33 -16.91 3.99
N ILE A 426 -3.72 -16.10 3.03
CA ILE A 426 -5.05 -16.12 2.44
C ILE A 426 -4.94 -16.46 0.96
N ARG A 427 -5.23 -17.71 0.63
CA ARG A 427 -5.30 -18.18 -0.76
C ARG A 427 -6.60 -17.79 -1.45
N ASP A 428 -7.69 -17.79 -0.71
CA ASP A 428 -9.04 -17.56 -1.21
C ASP A 428 -9.77 -16.64 -0.25
N ILE A 429 -10.35 -15.59 -0.81
CA ILE A 429 -11.12 -14.58 -0.08
C ILE A 429 -12.30 -15.20 0.69
N SER A 430 -12.83 -16.34 0.25
CA SER A 430 -13.92 -17.05 0.95
C SER A 430 -13.55 -17.51 2.37
N ASN A 431 -12.27 -17.74 2.65
CA ASN A 431 -11.76 -18.15 3.96
C ASN A 431 -11.22 -16.98 4.80
N PHE A 432 -11.27 -15.77 4.27
CA PHE A 432 -10.66 -14.58 4.85
C PHE A 432 -11.11 -14.33 6.29
N SER A 433 -12.43 -14.24 6.51
CA SER A 433 -13.03 -13.97 7.81
C SER A 433 -12.62 -14.97 8.88
N ARG A 434 -12.53 -16.27 8.53
CA ARG A 434 -12.16 -17.33 9.47
C ARG A 434 -10.71 -17.23 9.91
N ILE A 435 -9.80 -16.87 8.99
CA ILE A 435 -8.36 -16.81 9.28
C ILE A 435 -8.03 -15.57 10.09
N VAL A 436 -8.43 -14.38 9.60
CA VAL A 436 -8.20 -13.10 10.27
C VAL A 436 -8.98 -13.04 11.61
N GLY A 437 -10.22 -13.52 11.61
CA GLY A 437 -11.04 -13.56 12.81
C GLY A 437 -10.42 -14.38 13.96
N ARG A 438 -9.83 -15.55 13.67
CA ARG A 438 -9.13 -16.36 14.70
C ARG A 438 -7.96 -15.61 15.32
N TYR A 439 -7.22 -14.86 14.51
CA TYR A 439 -6.10 -14.07 15.02
C TYR A 439 -6.59 -12.93 15.90
N LEU A 440 -7.57 -12.16 15.43
CA LEU A 440 -8.16 -11.07 16.20
C LEU A 440 -8.72 -11.57 17.53
N ILE A 441 -9.43 -12.72 17.52
CA ILE A 441 -9.92 -13.36 18.75
C ILE A 441 -8.75 -13.69 19.68
N LYS A 442 -7.70 -14.32 19.16
CA LYS A 442 -6.52 -14.68 19.97
C LYS A 442 -5.89 -13.45 20.62
N GLN A 443 -5.80 -12.33 19.90
CA GLN A 443 -5.26 -11.07 20.44
C GLN A 443 -6.22 -10.43 21.44
N LEU A 444 -7.51 -10.56 21.18
CA LEU A 444 -8.53 -10.15 22.12
C LEU A 444 -8.52 -11.01 23.40
N ASP A 445 -8.16 -12.32 23.32
CA ASP A 445 -8.16 -13.26 24.47
C ASP A 445 -6.82 -13.36 25.22
N SER A 446 -5.74 -12.74 24.76
CA SER A 446 -4.36 -12.88 25.29
C SER A 446 -4.11 -12.17 26.63
N ASP A 447 -5.10 -12.17 27.53
CA ASP A 447 -4.97 -11.66 28.91
C ASP A 447 -4.86 -12.77 29.97
N GLU A 448 -4.50 -14.02 29.57
CA GLU A 448 -4.15 -15.09 30.53
C GLU A 448 -2.66 -15.40 30.52
#